data_297de2b4a67da94397d3e43f084b7c70
#
_entry.id   297de2b4a67da94397d3e43f084b7c70
#
_cell.length_a   1.000
_cell.length_b   1.000
_cell.length_c   1.000
_cell.angle_alpha   90.00
_cell.angle_beta   90.00
_cell.angle_gamma   90.00
#
_symmetry.space_group_name_H-M   'P 1'
#
loop_
_entity.id
_entity.type
_entity.pdbx_description
1 polymer ?
#
loop_
_entity_poly.entity_id
_entity_poly.type
_entity_poly.pdbx_seq_one_letter_code
_entity_poly.pdbx_strand_id
1 'polypeptide(L)'
;MEKVECVVIGAGVVGLAVARALALQGREVMVLEAAHAIGTGTSSRNSEVIHAGIYYPQGSLKASLCVKGKAMLYDYCAARGIGHSRCGKLIVATTAEQVAQLQGIVKKAAANGVHDLVLISRKEALAMEPRLQCVAAVHSPGTGIVDSHALMLALQGDLENVGGLVVLNSPIAHARCALGAITLIAEDGTAVQAQQIVNAAGLQAQPLARRFAGFDSEHVPPSYYAKGNYFTLAGRSPFSRLIYPVPEAAGLGVHLTIDLGGQAKFGPDVQWVESADDLVVDPARGDAFYAEVRKYWPELQDGALIPGYAGMRPKIQAPHEAAKDFLIQGPALHGVPGLVNLFGIESPGLTSSLAIGEHVAQLLRAA
;
A
#
# COMPACT_ATOMS: atom_id res chain seq x y z
N MET A 1 -1.43 -20.76 -28.93
CA MET A 1 -0.86 -20.22 -27.68
C MET A 1 -0.21 -18.91 -28.02
N GLU A 2 -0.69 -17.85 -27.40
CA GLU A 2 -0.18 -16.49 -27.58
C GLU A 2 1.22 -16.36 -26.96
N LYS A 3 2.08 -15.55 -27.56
CA LYS A 3 3.43 -15.26 -27.06
C LYS A 3 3.57 -13.76 -26.86
N VAL A 4 3.99 -13.37 -25.67
CA VAL A 4 4.17 -11.98 -25.25
C VAL A 4 5.54 -11.83 -24.61
N GLU A 5 6.19 -10.68 -24.72
CA GLU A 5 7.48 -10.47 -24.06
C GLU A 5 7.33 -10.48 -22.54
N CYS A 6 6.41 -9.68 -21.99
CA CYS A 6 6.19 -9.53 -20.56
C CYS A 6 4.72 -9.72 -20.18
N VAL A 7 4.47 -10.51 -19.13
CA VAL A 7 3.15 -10.60 -18.49
C VAL A 7 3.23 -10.14 -17.03
N VAL A 8 2.32 -9.28 -16.64
CA VAL A 8 2.10 -8.89 -15.22
C VAL A 8 0.79 -9.51 -14.74
N ILE A 9 0.83 -10.26 -13.65
CA ILE A 9 -0.37 -10.87 -13.06
C ILE A 9 -0.89 -9.95 -11.95
N GLY A 10 -2.11 -9.44 -12.15
CA GLY A 10 -2.80 -8.53 -11.26
C GLY A 10 -2.75 -7.07 -11.70
N ALA A 11 -3.95 -6.46 -11.86
CA ALA A 11 -4.14 -5.06 -12.22
C ALA A 11 -4.46 -4.16 -11.01
N GLY A 12 -3.85 -4.45 -9.85
CA GLY A 12 -3.80 -3.51 -8.74
C GLY A 12 -2.79 -2.38 -9.02
N VAL A 13 -2.73 -1.37 -8.15
CA VAL A 13 -1.86 -0.19 -8.34
C VAL A 13 -0.38 -0.56 -8.57
N VAL A 14 0.11 -1.61 -7.91
CA VAL A 14 1.50 -2.08 -8.06
C VAL A 14 1.70 -2.77 -9.40
N GLY A 15 0.80 -3.68 -9.78
CA GLY A 15 0.89 -4.37 -11.07
C GLY A 15 0.80 -3.40 -12.25
N LEU A 16 -0.12 -2.44 -12.21
CA LEU A 16 -0.24 -1.38 -13.23
C LEU A 16 1.02 -0.49 -13.30
N ALA A 17 1.59 -0.12 -12.15
CA ALA A 17 2.83 0.65 -12.11
C ALA A 17 4.03 -0.12 -12.69
N VAL A 18 4.12 -1.43 -12.41
CA VAL A 18 5.14 -2.32 -12.99
C VAL A 18 4.95 -2.44 -14.50
N ALA A 19 3.73 -2.74 -14.95
CA ALA A 19 3.40 -2.89 -16.37
C ALA A 19 3.72 -1.61 -17.15
N ARG A 20 3.31 -0.46 -16.62
CA ARG A 20 3.67 0.85 -17.19
C ARG A 20 5.19 1.05 -17.28
N ALA A 21 5.93 0.74 -16.21
CA ALA A 21 7.38 0.92 -16.20
C ALA A 21 8.09 0.05 -17.24
N LEU A 22 7.62 -1.16 -17.47
CA LEU A 22 8.13 -2.06 -18.51
C LEU A 22 7.76 -1.57 -19.92
N ALA A 23 6.51 -1.19 -20.13
CA ALA A 23 6.03 -0.73 -21.45
C ALA A 23 6.69 0.59 -21.90
N LEU A 24 6.93 1.52 -20.96
CA LEU A 24 7.70 2.76 -21.25
C LEU A 24 9.16 2.50 -21.63
N GLN A 25 9.67 1.29 -21.40
CA GLN A 25 10.98 0.85 -21.88
C GLN A 25 10.93 0.20 -23.27
N GLY A 26 9.77 0.22 -23.94
CA GLY A 26 9.56 -0.35 -25.26
C GLY A 26 9.25 -1.84 -25.25
N ARG A 27 8.92 -2.43 -24.11
CA ARG A 27 8.56 -3.86 -24.03
C ARG A 27 7.09 -4.08 -24.36
N GLU A 28 6.80 -5.21 -24.97
CA GLU A 28 5.42 -5.68 -25.15
C GLU A 28 4.90 -6.22 -23.82
N VAL A 29 3.85 -5.60 -23.26
CA VAL A 29 3.35 -5.93 -21.92
C VAL A 29 1.85 -6.25 -21.95
N MET A 30 1.51 -7.40 -21.37
CA MET A 30 0.13 -7.79 -21.09
C MET A 30 -0.07 -7.88 -19.58
N VAL A 31 -1.15 -7.29 -19.07
CA VAL A 31 -1.61 -7.45 -17.68
C VAL A 31 -2.79 -8.41 -17.67
N LEU A 32 -2.72 -9.46 -16.83
CA LEU A 32 -3.82 -10.41 -16.63
C LEU A 32 -4.45 -10.17 -15.25
N GLU A 33 -5.72 -9.78 -15.23
CA GLU A 33 -6.49 -9.52 -14.00
C GLU A 33 -7.61 -10.55 -13.85
N ALA A 34 -7.68 -11.13 -12.66
CA ALA A 34 -8.69 -12.14 -12.35
C ALA A 34 -10.11 -11.55 -12.25
N ALA A 35 -10.23 -10.30 -11.80
CA ALA A 35 -11.52 -9.63 -11.60
C ALA A 35 -12.06 -8.99 -12.89
N HIS A 36 -13.31 -8.52 -12.82
CA HIS A 36 -14.00 -7.82 -13.90
C HIS A 36 -13.57 -6.36 -14.07
N ALA A 37 -12.74 -5.84 -13.18
CA ALA A 37 -12.21 -4.47 -13.21
C ALA A 37 -10.83 -4.39 -12.54
N ILE A 38 -10.05 -3.35 -12.88
CA ILE A 38 -8.79 -3.06 -12.22
C ILE A 38 -9.00 -2.63 -10.77
N GLY A 39 -8.01 -2.86 -9.91
CA GLY A 39 -7.93 -2.29 -8.57
C GLY A 39 -8.94 -2.79 -7.55
N THR A 40 -9.73 -3.82 -7.83
CA THR A 40 -10.83 -4.30 -6.98
C THR A 40 -10.39 -4.92 -5.65
N GLY A 41 -9.12 -5.28 -5.50
CA GLY A 41 -8.55 -5.86 -4.29
C GLY A 41 -8.07 -4.81 -3.27
N THR A 42 -6.90 -5.04 -2.69
CA THR A 42 -6.29 -4.17 -1.66
C THR A 42 -6.11 -2.72 -2.12
N SER A 43 -5.95 -2.48 -3.42
CA SER A 43 -5.70 -1.16 -3.99
C SER A 43 -6.88 -0.19 -3.86
N SER A 44 -8.12 -0.65 -3.77
CA SER A 44 -9.32 0.16 -3.53
C SER A 44 -9.76 0.22 -2.06
N ARG A 45 -9.08 -0.51 -1.16
CA ARG A 45 -9.48 -0.68 0.24
C ARG A 45 -8.36 -0.27 1.20
N ASN A 46 -7.97 0.99 1.12
CA ASN A 46 -6.87 1.56 1.90
C ASN A 46 -7.20 3.00 2.33
N SER A 47 -6.28 3.65 3.02
CA SER A 47 -6.47 5.02 3.54
C SER A 47 -6.15 6.10 2.50
N GLU A 48 -5.70 5.75 1.30
CA GLU A 48 -5.30 6.69 0.22
C GLU A 48 -4.20 7.69 0.61
N VAL A 49 -3.40 7.34 1.61
CA VAL A 49 -2.35 8.20 2.16
C VAL A 49 -1.08 8.10 1.32
N ILE A 50 -0.56 9.26 0.92
CA ILE A 50 0.80 9.42 0.42
C ILE A 50 1.72 9.51 1.63
N HIS A 51 2.36 8.40 1.99
CA HIS A 51 3.25 8.31 3.15
C HIS A 51 4.59 9.00 2.92
N ALA A 52 5.16 9.59 3.98
CA ALA A 52 6.44 10.26 3.89
C ALA A 52 7.67 9.35 4.10
N GLY A 53 7.50 8.08 4.49
CA GLY A 53 8.64 7.17 4.73
C GLY A 53 9.20 7.20 6.16
N ILE A 54 8.41 7.65 7.14
CA ILE A 54 8.85 8.03 8.50
C ILE A 54 9.20 6.82 9.38
N TYR A 55 8.40 5.75 9.32
CA TYR A 55 8.40 4.72 10.36
C TYR A 55 9.22 3.47 10.05
N TYR A 56 9.65 3.28 8.81
CA TYR A 56 10.27 2.05 8.34
C TYR A 56 11.72 1.90 8.82
N PRO A 57 12.21 0.67 9.00
CA PRO A 57 13.62 0.45 9.31
C PRO A 57 14.54 1.04 8.25
N GLN A 58 15.63 1.65 8.67
CA GLN A 58 16.64 2.18 7.75
C GLN A 58 17.20 1.07 6.85
N GLY A 59 17.35 1.37 5.57
CA GLY A 59 17.85 0.42 4.56
C GLY A 59 16.81 -0.60 4.07
N SER A 60 15.58 -0.60 4.61
CA SER A 60 14.51 -1.46 4.12
C SER A 60 13.98 -0.99 2.75
N LEU A 61 13.40 -1.93 1.98
CA LEU A 61 12.69 -1.59 0.73
C LEU A 61 11.49 -0.68 1.01
N LYS A 62 10.75 -0.91 2.11
CA LYS A 62 9.66 -0.03 2.53
C LYS A 62 10.14 1.41 2.73
N ALA A 63 11.31 1.63 3.35
CA ALA A 63 11.85 2.97 3.55
C ALA A 63 12.27 3.62 2.22
N SER A 64 13.15 2.97 1.48
CA SER A 64 13.75 3.52 0.26
C SER A 64 12.71 3.74 -0.84
N LEU A 65 11.84 2.74 -1.10
CA LEU A 65 10.81 2.83 -2.14
C LEU A 65 9.67 3.79 -1.75
N CYS A 66 9.37 3.97 -0.44
CA CYS A 66 8.39 4.94 -0.01
C CYS A 66 8.89 6.39 -0.20
N VAL A 67 10.12 6.69 0.20
CA VAL A 67 10.69 8.03 0.05
C VAL A 67 10.79 8.41 -1.43
N LYS A 68 11.34 7.51 -2.26
CA LYS A 68 11.41 7.70 -3.72
C LYS A 68 10.02 7.79 -4.34
N GLY A 69 9.15 6.83 -4.02
CA GLY A 69 7.79 6.73 -4.55
C GLY A 69 6.92 7.94 -4.22
N LYS A 70 7.08 8.52 -3.03
CA LYS A 70 6.38 9.75 -2.64
C LYS A 70 6.66 10.89 -3.62
N ALA A 71 7.91 11.15 -3.94
CA ALA A 71 8.29 12.20 -4.89
C ALA A 71 7.70 11.92 -6.28
N MET A 72 7.94 10.71 -6.79
CA MET A 72 7.41 10.27 -8.08
C MET A 72 5.87 10.38 -8.15
N LEU A 73 5.18 10.02 -7.07
CA LEU A 73 3.71 10.01 -7.04
C LEU A 73 3.14 11.42 -7.09
N TYR A 74 3.71 12.37 -6.34
CA TYR A 74 3.29 13.78 -6.42
C TYR A 74 3.51 14.37 -7.81
N ASP A 75 4.68 14.13 -8.40
CA ASP A 75 5.01 14.62 -9.75
C ASP A 75 4.09 14.00 -10.79
N TYR A 76 3.82 12.70 -10.67
CA TYR A 76 2.93 11.97 -11.57
C TYR A 76 1.48 12.47 -11.46
N CYS A 77 0.98 12.64 -10.24
CA CYS A 77 -0.38 13.16 -10.02
C CYS A 77 -0.55 14.56 -10.60
N ALA A 78 0.42 15.44 -10.38
CA ALA A 78 0.41 16.78 -10.94
C ALA A 78 0.43 16.77 -12.48
N ALA A 79 1.28 15.93 -13.09
CA ALA A 79 1.41 15.84 -14.55
C ALA A 79 0.17 15.23 -15.24
N ARG A 80 -0.60 14.39 -14.54
CA ARG A 80 -1.79 13.70 -15.08
C ARG A 80 -3.12 14.28 -14.60
N GLY A 81 -3.11 15.35 -13.81
CA GLY A 81 -4.32 15.95 -13.25
C GLY A 81 -5.06 15.04 -12.27
N ILE A 82 -4.35 14.10 -11.61
CA ILE A 82 -4.92 13.19 -10.63
C ILE A 82 -5.18 13.95 -9.33
N GLY A 83 -6.39 13.81 -8.78
CA GLY A 83 -6.76 14.42 -7.50
C GLY A 83 -5.81 14.00 -6.39
N HIS A 84 -5.15 14.96 -5.75
CA HIS A 84 -4.27 14.74 -4.61
C HIS A 84 -4.16 16.00 -3.76
N SER A 85 -3.73 15.85 -2.51
CA SER A 85 -3.52 16.98 -1.61
C SER A 85 -2.33 16.72 -0.69
N ARG A 86 -1.43 17.69 -0.57
CA ARG A 86 -0.38 17.72 0.48
C ARG A 86 -0.95 18.32 1.76
N CYS A 87 -1.99 17.73 2.31
CA CYS A 87 -2.66 18.25 3.51
C CYS A 87 -1.79 18.22 4.77
N GLY A 88 -0.70 17.45 4.76
CA GLY A 88 0.17 17.25 5.91
C GLY A 88 -0.41 16.27 6.94
N LYS A 89 0.43 15.93 7.92
CA LYS A 89 0.09 15.06 9.03
C LYS A 89 0.67 15.60 10.34
N LEU A 90 -0.11 15.52 11.42
CA LEU A 90 0.38 15.70 12.78
C LEU A 90 0.51 14.34 13.46
N ILE A 91 1.71 14.00 13.92
CA ILE A 91 1.96 12.85 14.79
C ILE A 91 1.93 13.39 16.21
N VAL A 92 0.93 12.98 17.00
CA VAL A 92 0.58 13.67 18.25
C VAL A 92 0.95 12.85 19.48
N ALA A 93 1.59 13.50 20.45
CA ALA A 93 1.76 13.02 21.81
C ALA A 93 0.62 13.57 22.68
N THR A 94 -0.13 12.69 23.30
CA THR A 94 -1.24 13.05 24.20
C THR A 94 -0.81 13.10 25.66
N THR A 95 0.36 12.54 25.98
CA THR A 95 0.97 12.60 27.32
C THR A 95 2.41 13.09 27.25
N ALA A 96 2.96 13.54 28.39
CA ALA A 96 4.33 14.05 28.46
C ALA A 96 5.38 12.95 28.17
N GLU A 97 5.11 11.71 28.56
CA GLU A 97 5.99 10.55 28.37
C GLU A 97 6.17 10.23 26.87
N GLN A 98 5.17 10.52 26.05
CA GLN A 98 5.21 10.27 24.60
C GLN A 98 6.07 11.28 23.83
N VAL A 99 6.47 12.42 24.44
CA VAL A 99 7.25 13.45 23.75
C VAL A 99 8.63 12.93 23.31
N ALA A 100 9.27 12.09 24.12
CA ALA A 100 10.54 11.45 23.75
C ALA A 100 10.41 10.56 22.50
N GLN A 101 9.26 9.91 22.32
CA GLN A 101 8.99 9.10 21.13
C GLN A 101 8.87 9.95 19.86
N LEU A 102 8.30 11.17 19.96
CA LEU A 102 8.25 12.11 18.84
C LEU A 102 9.67 12.48 18.35
N GLN A 103 10.60 12.73 19.28
CA GLN A 103 12.00 13.00 18.93
C GLN A 103 12.65 11.78 18.24
N GLY A 104 12.36 10.58 18.73
CA GLY A 104 12.81 9.33 18.10
C GLY A 104 12.29 9.17 16.68
N ILE A 105 11.02 9.53 16.43
CA ILE A 105 10.40 9.49 15.10
C ILE A 105 11.12 10.45 14.15
N VAL A 106 11.40 11.70 14.56
CA VAL A 106 12.13 12.67 13.73
C VAL A 106 13.53 12.16 13.39
N LYS A 107 14.26 11.60 14.37
CA LYS A 107 15.59 11.03 14.14
C LYS A 107 15.54 9.85 13.15
N LYS A 108 14.59 8.94 13.32
CA LYS A 108 14.40 7.79 12.42
C LYS A 108 14.03 8.22 11.00
N ALA A 109 13.17 9.21 10.86
CA ALA A 109 12.79 9.78 9.58
C ALA A 109 14.00 10.41 8.84
N ALA A 110 14.82 11.18 9.55
CA ALA A 110 16.05 11.76 9.00
C ALA A 110 17.02 10.69 8.48
N ALA A 111 17.15 9.56 9.20
CA ALA A 111 17.95 8.41 8.76
C ALA A 111 17.44 7.75 7.47
N ASN A 112 16.15 7.92 7.16
CA ASN A 112 15.52 7.48 5.92
C ASN A 112 15.54 8.55 4.79
N GLY A 113 16.19 9.71 5.01
CA GLY A 113 16.23 10.80 4.05
C GLY A 113 15.01 11.72 4.09
N VAL A 114 14.20 11.67 5.16
CA VAL A 114 13.03 12.54 5.37
C VAL A 114 13.44 13.65 6.35
N HIS A 115 13.76 14.84 5.83
CA HIS A 115 14.34 15.95 6.61
C HIS A 115 13.35 17.10 6.87
N ASP A 116 12.11 16.98 6.42
CA ASP A 116 11.07 18.01 6.50
C ASP A 116 10.16 17.88 7.73
N LEU A 117 10.45 16.94 8.65
CA LEU A 117 9.71 16.79 9.88
C LEU A 117 10.09 17.86 10.90
N VAL A 118 9.09 18.50 11.50
CA VAL A 118 9.27 19.54 12.51
C VAL A 118 8.58 19.15 13.81
N LEU A 119 9.34 19.10 14.91
CA LEU A 119 8.75 19.00 16.25
C LEU A 119 8.13 20.35 16.61
N ILE A 120 6.85 20.36 16.93
CA ILE A 120 6.08 21.55 17.25
C ILE A 120 5.49 21.47 18.66
N SER A 121 5.36 22.64 19.28
CA SER A 121 4.72 22.78 20.60
C SER A 121 3.21 22.57 20.52
N ARG A 122 2.58 22.36 21.67
CA ARG A 122 1.12 22.34 21.78
C ARG A 122 0.48 23.59 21.17
N LYS A 123 1.04 24.78 21.43
CA LYS A 123 0.49 26.04 20.92
C LYS A 123 0.47 26.08 19.40
N GLU A 124 1.55 25.64 18.75
CA GLU A 124 1.65 25.57 17.29
C GLU A 124 0.71 24.50 16.71
N ALA A 125 0.62 23.34 17.36
CA ALA A 125 -0.28 22.27 16.91
C ALA A 125 -1.75 22.72 16.98
N LEU A 126 -2.17 23.40 18.06
CA LEU A 126 -3.51 23.95 18.21
C LEU A 126 -3.80 25.13 17.27
N ALA A 127 -2.79 25.90 16.89
CA ALA A 127 -2.95 26.93 15.85
C ALA A 127 -3.21 26.30 14.46
N MET A 128 -2.67 25.11 14.19
CA MET A 128 -2.93 24.36 12.98
C MET A 128 -4.27 23.62 12.99
N GLU A 129 -4.63 23.02 14.15
CA GLU A 129 -5.82 22.20 14.35
C GLU A 129 -6.45 22.53 15.72
N PRO A 130 -7.38 23.50 15.77
CA PRO A 130 -7.89 24.05 17.04
C PRO A 130 -8.64 23.05 17.93
N ARG A 131 -9.19 21.97 17.36
CA ARG A 131 -9.91 20.92 18.10
C ARG A 131 -9.00 19.78 18.59
N LEU A 132 -7.70 19.85 18.28
CA LEU A 132 -6.74 18.84 18.66
C LEU A 132 -6.42 18.93 20.16
N GLN A 133 -6.36 17.79 20.85
CA GLN A 133 -5.77 17.67 22.17
C GLN A 133 -4.43 16.97 22.09
N CYS A 134 -3.36 17.68 22.46
CA CYS A 134 -2.02 17.09 22.54
C CYS A 134 -1.13 17.90 23.49
N VAL A 135 0.02 17.35 23.87
CA VAL A 135 1.08 18.07 24.62
C VAL A 135 2.19 18.55 23.69
N ALA A 136 2.44 17.84 22.61
CA ALA A 136 3.36 18.19 21.52
C ALA A 136 2.98 17.39 20.28
N ALA A 137 3.51 17.77 19.12
CA ALA A 137 3.35 17.02 17.88
C ALA A 137 4.58 17.10 16.99
N VAL A 138 4.66 16.19 16.02
CA VAL A 138 5.55 16.32 14.86
C VAL A 138 4.69 16.62 13.63
N HIS A 139 4.99 17.71 12.96
CA HIS A 139 4.41 18.07 11.68
C HIS A 139 5.20 17.42 10.55
N SER A 140 4.50 16.66 9.69
CA SER A 140 5.02 16.05 8.46
C SER A 140 4.34 16.71 7.26
N PRO A 141 4.91 17.77 6.67
CA PRO A 141 4.29 18.51 5.56
C PRO A 141 4.28 17.71 4.26
N GLY A 142 5.20 16.75 4.10
CA GLY A 142 5.31 15.91 2.91
C GLY A 142 4.28 14.76 2.84
N THR A 143 3.50 14.52 3.91
CA THR A 143 2.40 13.55 3.89
C THR A 143 1.18 14.14 3.19
N GLY A 144 0.42 13.31 2.47
CA GLY A 144 -0.80 13.74 1.80
C GLY A 144 -1.76 12.62 1.50
N ILE A 145 -2.69 12.88 0.60
CA ILE A 145 -3.72 11.95 0.13
C ILE A 145 -3.82 12.00 -1.39
N VAL A 146 -4.33 10.92 -1.99
CA VAL A 146 -4.47 10.77 -3.44
C VAL A 146 -5.77 10.04 -3.78
N ASP A 147 -6.38 10.36 -4.91
CA ASP A 147 -7.41 9.54 -5.52
C ASP A 147 -6.75 8.28 -6.12
N SER A 148 -6.85 7.17 -5.40
CA SER A 148 -6.23 5.91 -5.79
C SER A 148 -6.86 5.31 -7.05
N HIS A 149 -8.14 5.58 -7.33
CA HIS A 149 -8.83 5.09 -8.52
C HIS A 149 -8.39 5.86 -9.76
N ALA A 150 -8.37 7.21 -9.69
CA ALA A 150 -7.84 8.03 -10.76
C ALA A 150 -6.37 7.73 -11.05
N LEU A 151 -5.57 7.43 -10.01
CA LEU A 151 -4.18 6.97 -10.16
C LEU A 151 -4.09 5.69 -10.98
N MET A 152 -4.89 4.67 -10.65
CA MET A 152 -4.87 3.39 -11.36
C MET A 152 -5.35 3.53 -12.81
N LEU A 153 -6.39 4.33 -13.06
CA LEU A 153 -6.86 4.64 -14.42
C LEU A 153 -5.78 5.35 -15.25
N ALA A 154 -5.06 6.29 -14.66
CA ALA A 154 -3.97 6.98 -15.34
C ALA A 154 -2.79 6.03 -15.66
N LEU A 155 -2.45 5.12 -14.75
CA LEU A 155 -1.42 4.10 -14.99
C LEU A 155 -1.81 3.14 -16.10
N GLN A 156 -3.08 2.71 -16.14
CA GLN A 156 -3.63 1.91 -17.23
C GLN A 156 -3.59 2.66 -18.55
N GLY A 157 -4.06 3.91 -18.58
CA GLY A 157 -4.03 4.73 -19.79
C GLY A 157 -2.62 4.96 -20.34
N ASP A 158 -1.62 5.19 -19.45
CA ASP A 158 -0.22 5.29 -19.89
C ASP A 158 0.30 3.99 -20.49
N LEU A 159 -0.05 2.84 -19.90
CA LEU A 159 0.30 1.51 -20.40
C LEU A 159 -0.30 1.29 -21.80
N GLU A 160 -1.60 1.54 -21.96
CA GLU A 160 -2.33 1.33 -23.23
C GLU A 160 -1.87 2.28 -24.32
N ASN A 161 -1.55 3.53 -23.98
CA ASN A 161 -1.03 4.53 -24.94
C ASN A 161 0.30 4.14 -25.57
N VAL A 162 1.07 3.24 -24.95
CA VAL A 162 2.32 2.71 -25.51
C VAL A 162 2.20 1.26 -26.01
N GLY A 163 0.94 0.80 -26.21
CA GLY A 163 0.65 -0.51 -26.81
C GLY A 163 0.53 -1.66 -25.84
N GLY A 164 0.57 -1.42 -24.51
CA GLY A 164 0.30 -2.47 -23.53
C GLY A 164 -1.20 -2.82 -23.46
N LEU A 165 -1.51 -3.98 -22.91
CA LEU A 165 -2.89 -4.51 -22.85
C LEU A 165 -3.26 -4.93 -21.43
N VAL A 166 -4.49 -4.62 -20.99
CA VAL A 166 -5.08 -5.15 -19.77
C VAL A 166 -6.23 -6.11 -20.12
N VAL A 167 -6.09 -7.37 -19.70
CA VAL A 167 -7.09 -8.43 -19.95
C VAL A 167 -7.74 -8.76 -18.61
N LEU A 168 -9.03 -8.46 -18.51
CA LEU A 168 -9.85 -8.72 -17.32
C LEU A 168 -10.47 -10.12 -17.37
N ASN A 169 -11.03 -10.58 -16.24
CA ASN A 169 -11.66 -11.92 -16.11
C ASN A 169 -10.74 -13.06 -16.54
N SER A 170 -9.44 -12.92 -16.22
CA SER A 170 -8.39 -13.86 -16.62
C SER A 170 -7.64 -14.42 -15.41
N PRO A 171 -8.34 -15.17 -14.52
CA PRO A 171 -7.72 -15.78 -13.35
C PRO A 171 -6.71 -16.85 -13.77
N ILE A 172 -5.46 -16.75 -13.25
CA ILE A 172 -4.40 -17.72 -13.56
C ILE A 172 -4.51 -18.91 -12.61
N ALA A 173 -4.68 -20.10 -13.19
CA ALA A 173 -4.72 -21.35 -12.45
C ALA A 173 -3.33 -21.80 -11.99
N HIS A 174 -2.35 -21.81 -12.89
CA HIS A 174 -0.98 -22.22 -12.60
C HIS A 174 -0.01 -21.75 -13.69
N ALA A 175 1.30 -21.96 -13.45
CA ALA A 175 2.34 -21.70 -14.46
C ALA A 175 3.30 -22.89 -14.59
N ARG A 176 4.02 -22.92 -15.72
CA ARG A 176 5.16 -23.83 -15.97
C ARG A 176 6.39 -22.97 -16.30
N CYS A 177 7.36 -22.98 -15.39
CA CYS A 177 8.64 -22.31 -15.58
C CYS A 177 9.59 -23.27 -16.32
N ALA A 178 10.01 -22.87 -17.52
CA ALA A 178 10.99 -23.60 -18.32
C ALA A 178 12.12 -22.64 -18.74
N LEU A 179 13.25 -23.20 -19.16
CA LEU A 179 14.35 -22.38 -19.67
C LEU A 179 13.88 -21.54 -20.87
N GLY A 180 14.05 -20.23 -20.75
CA GLY A 180 13.75 -19.27 -21.82
C GLY A 180 12.30 -18.85 -21.98
N ALA A 181 11.35 -19.47 -21.28
CA ALA A 181 9.95 -19.03 -21.31
C ALA A 181 9.12 -19.60 -20.14
N ILE A 182 8.15 -18.84 -19.70
CA ILE A 182 7.17 -19.26 -18.68
C ILE A 182 5.79 -19.30 -19.34
N THR A 183 5.08 -20.41 -19.17
CA THR A 183 3.71 -20.56 -19.68
C THR A 183 2.72 -20.39 -18.54
N LEU A 184 1.83 -19.41 -18.64
CA LEU A 184 0.69 -19.22 -17.77
C LEU A 184 -0.53 -19.96 -18.32
N ILE A 185 -1.28 -20.62 -17.46
CA ILE A 185 -2.53 -21.28 -17.80
C ILE A 185 -3.63 -20.65 -16.95
N ALA A 186 -4.62 -20.07 -17.62
CA ALA A 186 -5.81 -19.53 -16.98
C ALA A 186 -6.79 -20.65 -16.57
N GLU A 187 -7.76 -20.32 -15.73
CA GLU A 187 -8.76 -21.29 -15.25
C GLU A 187 -9.67 -21.86 -16.36
N ASP A 188 -9.86 -21.10 -17.44
CA ASP A 188 -10.60 -21.54 -18.63
C ASP A 188 -9.77 -22.42 -19.59
N GLY A 189 -8.51 -22.70 -19.25
CA GLY A 189 -7.57 -23.47 -20.06
C GLY A 189 -6.81 -22.64 -21.10
N THR A 190 -7.08 -21.36 -21.24
CA THR A 190 -6.30 -20.47 -22.12
C THR A 190 -4.84 -20.42 -21.66
N ALA A 191 -3.89 -20.47 -22.59
CA ALA A 191 -2.48 -20.47 -22.29
C ALA A 191 -1.76 -19.30 -22.98
N VAL A 192 -0.93 -18.59 -22.20
CA VAL A 192 -0.05 -17.50 -22.68
C VAL A 192 1.40 -17.84 -22.31
N GLN A 193 2.30 -17.71 -23.24
CA GLN A 193 3.74 -17.89 -23.03
C GLN A 193 4.44 -16.52 -22.99
N ALA A 194 5.25 -16.28 -21.95
CA ALA A 194 6.02 -15.05 -21.82
C ALA A 194 7.50 -15.33 -21.52
N GLN A 195 8.36 -14.41 -21.92
CA GLN A 195 9.78 -14.42 -21.55
C GLN A 195 9.95 -13.94 -20.10
N GLN A 196 9.13 -12.98 -19.69
CA GLN A 196 9.17 -12.38 -18.36
C GLN A 196 7.78 -12.34 -17.73
N ILE A 197 7.72 -12.71 -16.47
CA ILE A 197 6.49 -12.69 -15.67
C ILE A 197 6.72 -11.96 -14.35
N VAL A 198 5.80 -11.07 -14.02
CA VAL A 198 5.74 -10.44 -12.70
C VAL A 198 4.47 -10.86 -11.98
N ASN A 199 4.63 -11.59 -10.89
CA ASN A 199 3.53 -11.96 -10.00
C ASN A 199 3.25 -10.79 -9.04
N ALA A 200 2.29 -9.95 -9.40
CA ALA A 200 1.77 -8.81 -8.62
C ALA A 200 0.34 -9.08 -8.11
N ALA A 201 -0.03 -10.34 -7.90
CA ALA A 201 -1.38 -10.78 -7.56
C ALA A 201 -1.82 -10.46 -6.11
N GLY A 202 -1.11 -9.61 -5.39
CA GLY A 202 -1.48 -9.11 -4.07
C GLY A 202 -1.70 -10.24 -3.04
N LEU A 203 -2.92 -10.37 -2.52
CA LEU A 203 -3.29 -11.43 -1.57
C LEU A 203 -3.17 -12.85 -2.14
N GLN A 204 -3.24 -12.99 -3.47
CA GLN A 204 -3.12 -14.26 -4.18
C GLN A 204 -1.69 -14.56 -4.66
N ALA A 205 -0.72 -13.66 -4.41
CA ALA A 205 0.63 -13.83 -4.94
C ALA A 205 1.33 -15.11 -4.43
N GLN A 206 1.24 -15.40 -3.13
CA GLN A 206 1.83 -16.61 -2.56
C GLN A 206 1.06 -17.88 -2.97
N PRO A 207 -0.29 -17.97 -2.84
CA PRO A 207 -1.04 -19.13 -3.32
C PRO A 207 -0.78 -19.45 -4.79
N LEU A 208 -0.66 -18.41 -5.64
CA LEU A 208 -0.38 -18.58 -7.06
C LEU A 208 1.04 -19.10 -7.30
N ALA A 209 2.05 -18.49 -6.63
CA ALA A 209 3.45 -18.90 -6.79
C ALA A 209 3.69 -20.37 -6.40
N ARG A 210 2.96 -20.91 -5.41
CA ARG A 210 3.00 -22.35 -5.05
C ARG A 210 2.52 -23.28 -6.16
N ARG A 211 1.80 -22.76 -7.15
CA ARG A 211 1.31 -23.48 -8.32
C ARG A 211 2.18 -23.28 -9.57
N PHE A 212 3.38 -22.71 -9.40
CA PHE A 212 4.33 -22.55 -10.49
C PHE A 212 5.26 -23.77 -10.55
N ALA A 213 4.98 -24.69 -11.48
CA ALA A 213 5.84 -25.85 -11.73
C ALA A 213 7.21 -25.38 -12.23
N GLY A 214 8.29 -25.87 -11.63
CA GLY A 214 9.66 -25.43 -11.90
C GLY A 214 10.12 -24.22 -11.08
N PHE A 215 9.30 -23.73 -10.16
CA PHE A 215 9.66 -22.75 -9.14
C PHE A 215 9.66 -23.45 -7.76
N ASP A 216 10.75 -23.32 -7.01
CA ASP A 216 10.85 -23.95 -5.70
C ASP A 216 9.96 -23.23 -4.66
N SER A 217 9.03 -23.99 -4.07
CA SER A 217 8.09 -23.48 -3.07
C SER A 217 8.76 -23.01 -1.76
N GLU A 218 10.02 -23.38 -1.49
CA GLU A 218 10.78 -22.84 -0.35
C GLU A 218 10.99 -21.34 -0.43
N HIS A 219 10.99 -20.76 -1.65
CA HIS A 219 11.04 -19.34 -1.86
C HIS A 219 9.70 -18.63 -1.61
N VAL A 220 8.60 -19.35 -1.41
CA VAL A 220 7.28 -18.74 -1.16
C VAL A 220 7.04 -18.58 0.34
N PRO A 221 6.99 -17.34 0.85
CA PRO A 221 6.72 -17.11 2.27
C PRO A 221 5.29 -17.57 2.64
N PRO A 222 5.01 -17.78 3.93
CA PRO A 222 3.67 -18.05 4.39
C PRO A 222 2.73 -16.86 4.10
N SER A 223 1.43 -17.16 3.97
CA SER A 223 0.38 -16.15 3.78
C SER A 223 -0.38 -15.96 5.08
N TYR A 224 -0.49 -14.70 5.51
CA TYR A 224 -1.34 -14.29 6.63
C TYR A 224 -2.16 -13.07 6.22
N TYR A 225 -3.31 -12.88 6.85
CA TYR A 225 -4.25 -11.84 6.51
C TYR A 225 -4.53 -10.95 7.71
N ALA A 226 -4.19 -9.68 7.61
CA ALA A 226 -4.48 -8.69 8.63
C ALA A 226 -5.53 -7.71 8.11
N LYS A 227 -6.79 -7.94 8.50
CA LYS A 227 -7.91 -7.07 8.19
C LYS A 227 -7.75 -5.76 8.95
N GLY A 228 -8.02 -4.66 8.28
CA GLY A 228 -8.10 -3.33 8.85
C GLY A 228 -9.50 -2.78 8.69
N ASN A 229 -10.19 -2.53 9.80
CA ASN A 229 -11.53 -1.98 9.79
C ASN A 229 -11.45 -0.45 9.83
N TYR A 230 -12.30 0.20 9.04
CA TYR A 230 -12.43 1.65 8.99
C TYR A 230 -13.83 2.07 9.40
N PHE A 231 -13.87 3.16 10.15
CA PHE A 231 -15.11 3.86 10.50
C PHE A 231 -15.08 5.26 9.92
N THR A 232 -16.21 5.74 9.44
CA THR A 232 -16.38 7.11 8.93
C THR A 232 -17.06 7.98 9.98
N LEU A 233 -16.75 9.27 9.95
CA LEU A 233 -17.43 10.24 10.80
C LEU A 233 -18.78 10.62 10.21
N ALA A 234 -19.83 10.63 11.01
CA ALA A 234 -21.06 11.30 10.65
C ALA A 234 -20.83 12.83 10.67
N GLY A 235 -20.86 13.47 9.49
CA GLY A 235 -20.66 14.91 9.36
C GLY A 235 -19.26 15.31 8.88
N ARG A 236 -18.92 16.58 9.06
CA ARG A 236 -17.64 17.16 8.57
C ARG A 236 -16.48 16.77 9.47
N SER A 237 -15.30 16.57 8.87
CA SER A 237 -14.06 16.40 9.62
C SER A 237 -13.78 17.61 10.51
N PRO A 238 -13.39 17.39 11.79
CA PRO A 238 -12.94 18.47 12.67
C PRO A 238 -11.52 18.96 12.34
N PHE A 239 -10.80 18.24 11.49
CA PHE A 239 -9.41 18.47 11.14
C PHE A 239 -9.24 18.66 9.63
N SER A 240 -8.23 19.43 9.27
CA SER A 240 -7.81 19.67 7.88
C SER A 240 -6.58 18.85 7.47
N ARG A 241 -5.94 18.18 8.46
CA ARG A 241 -4.75 17.32 8.31
C ARG A 241 -5.01 15.94 8.84
N LEU A 242 -4.12 15.00 8.49
CA LEU A 242 -4.14 13.67 9.07
C LEU A 242 -3.65 13.74 10.52
N ILE A 243 -4.33 13.07 11.45
CA ILE A 243 -3.94 13.02 12.87
C ILE A 243 -3.60 11.59 13.24
N TYR A 244 -2.35 11.37 13.61
CA TYR A 244 -1.82 10.06 13.99
C TYR A 244 -1.30 10.12 15.42
N PRO A 245 -1.88 9.39 16.37
CA PRO A 245 -1.25 9.28 17.69
C PRO A 245 0.11 8.60 17.59
N VAL A 246 1.00 8.90 18.52
CA VAL A 246 2.26 8.16 18.68
C VAL A 246 1.94 6.68 18.86
N PRO A 247 2.62 5.75 18.15
CA PRO A 247 2.41 4.31 18.32
C PRO A 247 2.58 3.88 19.78
N GLU A 248 1.59 3.23 20.35
CA GLU A 248 1.63 2.63 21.69
C GLU A 248 1.87 1.12 21.59
N ALA A 249 2.62 0.55 22.54
CA ALA A 249 2.95 -0.88 22.54
C ALA A 249 1.71 -1.79 22.67
N ALA A 250 0.65 -1.31 23.29
CA ALA A 250 -0.59 -2.04 23.52
C ALA A 250 -1.84 -1.32 22.98
N GLY A 251 -1.68 -0.16 22.34
CA GLY A 251 -2.79 0.65 21.85
C GLY A 251 -3.13 0.37 20.37
N LEU A 252 -4.40 0.53 20.01
CA LEU A 252 -4.88 0.46 18.63
C LEU A 252 -4.26 1.53 17.73
N GLY A 253 -3.85 2.68 18.31
CA GLY A 253 -3.28 3.79 17.57
C GLY A 253 -4.18 4.25 16.41
N VAL A 254 -5.47 4.50 16.69
CA VAL A 254 -6.46 4.82 15.65
C VAL A 254 -6.12 6.14 14.99
N HIS A 255 -5.77 6.07 13.72
CA HIS A 255 -5.47 7.23 12.89
C HIS A 255 -6.77 7.92 12.43
N LEU A 256 -6.74 9.25 12.34
CA LEU A 256 -7.71 10.00 11.56
C LEU A 256 -7.08 10.35 10.21
N THR A 257 -7.76 9.96 9.14
CA THR A 257 -7.45 10.37 7.77
C THR A 257 -8.63 11.15 7.19
N ILE A 258 -8.38 11.94 6.16
CA ILE A 258 -9.41 12.63 5.39
C ILE A 258 -9.30 12.20 3.94
N ASP A 259 -10.41 12.16 3.23
CA ASP A 259 -10.39 12.03 1.77
C ASP A 259 -10.42 13.41 1.08
N LEU A 260 -10.34 13.40 -0.25
CA LEU A 260 -10.37 14.65 -1.03
C LEU A 260 -11.69 15.41 -0.93
N GLY A 261 -12.77 14.75 -0.51
CA GLY A 261 -14.04 15.37 -0.19
C GLY A 261 -14.13 15.97 1.21
N GLY A 262 -13.08 15.78 2.04
CA GLY A 262 -13.05 16.23 3.44
C GLY A 262 -13.79 15.33 4.41
N GLN A 263 -14.16 14.09 4.01
CA GLN A 263 -14.74 13.09 4.90
C GLN A 263 -13.67 12.51 5.82
N ALA A 264 -13.89 12.51 7.12
CA ALA A 264 -13.00 11.87 8.07
C ALA A 264 -13.24 10.36 8.12
N LYS A 265 -12.13 9.61 8.15
CA LYS A 265 -12.07 8.15 8.31
C LYS A 265 -11.15 7.83 9.48
N PHE A 266 -11.56 6.89 10.32
CA PHE A 266 -10.79 6.42 11.47
C PHE A 266 -10.31 4.99 11.25
N GLY A 267 -9.07 4.71 11.58
CA GLY A 267 -8.45 3.40 11.38
C GLY A 267 -7.26 3.45 10.42
N PRO A 268 -6.86 2.29 9.92
CA PRO A 268 -7.42 0.98 10.25
C PRO A 268 -6.92 0.44 11.59
N ASP A 269 -7.72 -0.41 12.21
CA ASP A 269 -7.23 -1.30 13.26
C ASP A 269 -6.43 -2.50 12.68
N VAL A 270 -6.16 -3.49 13.52
CA VAL A 270 -5.56 -4.76 13.09
C VAL A 270 -6.39 -5.90 13.64
N GLN A 271 -6.93 -6.71 12.74
CA GLN A 271 -7.63 -7.96 13.05
C GLN A 271 -7.05 -9.08 12.18
N TRP A 272 -6.40 -10.05 12.81
CA TRP A 272 -5.92 -11.22 12.11
C TRP A 272 -7.09 -12.15 11.80
N VAL A 273 -7.18 -12.60 10.54
CA VAL A 273 -8.26 -13.44 10.03
C VAL A 273 -7.71 -14.57 9.18
N GLU A 274 -8.48 -15.63 9.03
CA GLU A 274 -8.06 -16.81 8.26
C GLU A 274 -8.35 -16.66 6.76
N SER A 275 -9.40 -15.89 6.41
CA SER A 275 -9.80 -15.67 5.01
C SER A 275 -9.44 -14.29 4.51
N ALA A 276 -8.87 -14.23 3.29
CA ALA A 276 -8.64 -12.98 2.56
C ALA A 276 -9.95 -12.25 2.20
N ASP A 277 -11.06 -12.97 2.15
CA ASP A 277 -12.37 -12.46 1.71
C ASP A 277 -13.24 -11.94 2.86
N ASP A 278 -12.76 -12.06 4.12
CA ASP A 278 -13.46 -11.47 5.27
C ASP A 278 -13.29 -9.93 5.28
N LEU A 279 -14.16 -9.25 4.57
CA LEU A 279 -14.19 -7.79 4.44
C LEU A 279 -15.39 -7.14 5.15
N VAL A 280 -16.09 -7.89 6.00
CA VAL A 280 -17.21 -7.36 6.79
C VAL A 280 -16.67 -6.61 8.01
N VAL A 281 -17.09 -5.36 8.18
CA VAL A 281 -16.77 -4.56 9.38
C VAL A 281 -17.74 -4.94 10.50
N ASP A 282 -17.20 -5.39 11.63
CA ASP A 282 -18.00 -5.60 12.84
C ASP A 282 -18.25 -4.23 13.51
N PRO A 283 -19.52 -3.77 13.63
CA PRO A 283 -19.84 -2.50 14.25
C PRO A 283 -19.34 -2.38 15.70
N ALA A 284 -19.33 -3.48 16.46
CA ALA A 284 -18.89 -3.48 17.86
C ALA A 284 -17.42 -3.09 18.04
N ARG A 285 -16.59 -3.24 17.00
CA ARG A 285 -15.20 -2.78 17.04
C ARG A 285 -15.08 -1.26 17.16
N GLY A 286 -16.11 -0.52 16.76
CA GLY A 286 -16.18 0.93 16.91
C GLY A 286 -16.06 1.41 18.37
N ASP A 287 -16.47 0.61 19.34
CA ASP A 287 -16.41 0.98 20.76
C ASP A 287 -14.96 1.26 21.21
N ALA A 288 -14.01 0.44 20.77
CA ALA A 288 -12.59 0.65 21.06
C ALA A 288 -12.03 1.91 20.39
N PHE A 289 -12.58 2.30 19.24
CA PHE A 289 -12.14 3.51 18.53
C PHE A 289 -12.47 4.78 19.28
N TYR A 290 -13.63 4.86 19.96
CA TYR A 290 -14.00 6.04 20.74
C TYR A 290 -12.97 6.37 21.81
N ALA A 291 -12.52 5.37 22.57
CA ALA A 291 -11.52 5.55 23.62
C ALA A 291 -10.19 6.09 23.06
N GLU A 292 -9.74 5.55 21.95
CA GLU A 292 -8.48 5.94 21.33
C GLU A 292 -8.56 7.33 20.67
N VAL A 293 -9.63 7.61 19.93
CA VAL A 293 -9.80 8.90 19.26
C VAL A 293 -9.98 10.04 20.26
N ARG A 294 -10.68 9.80 21.36
CA ARG A 294 -10.88 10.81 22.41
C ARG A 294 -9.61 11.23 23.15
N LYS A 295 -8.52 10.46 23.04
CA LYS A 295 -7.21 10.87 23.55
C LYS A 295 -6.72 12.14 22.85
N TYR A 296 -6.99 12.29 21.56
CA TYR A 296 -6.57 13.46 20.77
C TYR A 296 -7.72 14.34 20.28
N TRP A 297 -8.96 13.83 20.32
CA TRP A 297 -10.19 14.60 20.02
C TRP A 297 -11.33 14.25 21.01
N PRO A 298 -11.33 14.88 22.21
CA PRO A 298 -12.30 14.58 23.25
C PRO A 298 -13.75 14.89 22.90
N GLU A 299 -13.97 15.77 21.91
CA GLU A 299 -15.33 16.19 21.49
C GLU A 299 -16.05 15.16 20.62
N LEU A 300 -15.44 14.00 20.32
CA LEU A 300 -16.09 12.94 19.55
C LEU A 300 -17.33 12.44 20.28
N GLN A 301 -18.51 12.67 19.67
CA GLN A 301 -19.80 12.29 20.23
C GLN A 301 -20.03 10.78 20.10
N ASP A 302 -20.76 10.19 21.04
CA ASP A 302 -21.23 8.82 20.94
C ASP A 302 -22.14 8.66 19.71
N GLY A 303 -22.03 7.52 19.03
CA GLY A 303 -22.79 7.23 17.82
C GLY A 303 -22.31 7.94 16.56
N ALA A 304 -21.25 8.77 16.63
CA ALA A 304 -20.73 9.50 15.46
C ALA A 304 -19.87 8.65 14.51
N LEU A 305 -19.38 7.50 14.98
CA LEU A 305 -18.60 6.58 14.16
C LEU A 305 -19.52 5.56 13.47
N ILE A 306 -19.52 5.57 12.14
CA ILE A 306 -20.33 4.68 11.32
C ILE A 306 -19.39 3.65 10.68
N PRO A 307 -19.71 2.33 10.72
CA PRO A 307 -18.96 1.33 10.00
C PRO A 307 -18.79 1.70 8.53
N GLY A 308 -17.55 1.74 8.07
CA GLY A 308 -17.20 2.09 6.69
C GLY A 308 -16.89 0.82 5.87
N TYR A 309 -15.62 0.59 5.62
CA TYR A 309 -15.15 -0.58 4.87
C TYR A 309 -13.99 -1.26 5.60
N ALA A 310 -13.66 -2.47 5.16
CA ALA A 310 -12.45 -3.16 5.58
C ALA A 310 -11.49 -3.33 4.39
N GLY A 311 -10.19 -3.24 4.67
CA GLY A 311 -9.12 -3.61 3.74
C GLY A 311 -8.32 -4.80 4.28
N MET A 312 -7.74 -5.59 3.38
CA MET A 312 -6.92 -6.74 3.75
C MET A 312 -5.45 -6.49 3.41
N ARG A 313 -4.57 -6.66 4.42
CA ARG A 313 -3.12 -6.53 4.23
C ARG A 313 -2.52 -7.91 3.98
N PRO A 314 -1.78 -8.11 2.86
CA PRO A 314 -1.01 -9.35 2.65
C PRO A 314 0.18 -9.35 3.61
N LYS A 315 0.16 -10.25 4.58
CA LYS A 315 1.25 -10.44 5.53
C LYS A 315 2.08 -11.67 5.19
N ILE A 316 3.39 -11.58 5.42
CA ILE A 316 4.35 -12.67 5.25
C ILE A 316 5.01 -13.08 6.57
N GLN A 317 4.45 -12.62 7.69
CA GLN A 317 4.83 -12.96 9.05
C GLN A 317 3.60 -13.28 9.88
N ALA A 318 3.78 -14.14 10.89
CA ALA A 318 2.73 -14.49 11.84
C ALA A 318 2.33 -13.31 12.75
N PRO A 319 1.14 -13.36 13.39
CA PRO A 319 0.61 -12.26 14.21
C PRO A 319 1.55 -11.80 15.34
N HIS A 320 2.36 -12.70 15.89
CA HIS A 320 3.28 -12.45 17.01
C HIS A 320 4.71 -12.08 16.56
N GLU A 321 4.97 -12.12 15.26
CA GLU A 321 6.28 -11.78 14.70
C GLU A 321 6.37 -10.28 14.39
N ALA A 322 7.61 -9.77 14.38
CA ALA A 322 7.88 -8.41 13.93
C ALA A 322 7.48 -8.22 12.46
N ALA A 323 6.98 -7.01 12.13
CA ALA A 323 6.61 -6.68 10.75
C ALA A 323 7.80 -6.85 9.80
N LYS A 324 7.61 -7.62 8.72
CA LYS A 324 8.61 -7.84 7.69
C LYS A 324 8.57 -6.74 6.62
N ASP A 325 9.67 -6.62 5.91
CA ASP A 325 9.79 -5.74 4.76
C ASP A 325 9.02 -6.27 3.54
N PHE A 326 8.95 -5.50 2.45
CA PHE A 326 8.57 -6.01 1.15
C PHE A 326 9.52 -7.13 0.72
N LEU A 327 8.98 -8.19 0.18
CA LEU A 327 9.76 -9.28 -0.39
C LEU A 327 9.59 -9.27 -1.91
N ILE A 328 10.53 -8.63 -2.60
CA ILE A 328 10.60 -8.57 -4.07
C ILE A 328 11.71 -9.53 -4.50
N GLN A 329 11.32 -10.64 -5.10
CA GLN A 329 12.23 -11.72 -5.48
C GLN A 329 12.41 -11.75 -7.00
N GLY A 330 13.64 -11.56 -7.45
CA GLY A 330 14.04 -11.74 -8.83
C GLY A 330 14.83 -13.04 -9.06
N PRO A 331 15.24 -13.30 -10.32
CA PRO A 331 15.96 -14.53 -10.71
C PRO A 331 17.24 -14.81 -9.91
N ALA A 332 17.94 -13.78 -9.49
CA ALA A 332 19.15 -13.94 -8.68
C ALA A 332 18.91 -14.62 -7.32
N LEU A 333 17.68 -14.56 -6.79
CA LEU A 333 17.34 -15.16 -5.50
C LEU A 333 16.83 -16.60 -5.64
N HIS A 334 16.00 -16.88 -6.65
CA HIS A 334 15.30 -18.17 -6.78
C HIS A 334 15.69 -18.96 -8.04
N GLY A 335 16.61 -18.46 -8.86
CA GLY A 335 17.16 -19.18 -9.99
C GLY A 335 16.26 -19.35 -11.22
N VAL A 336 15.04 -18.84 -11.23
CA VAL A 336 14.11 -18.93 -12.37
C VAL A 336 14.24 -17.69 -13.25
N PRO A 337 14.84 -17.80 -14.47
CA PRO A 337 15.00 -16.65 -15.36
C PRO A 337 13.66 -16.02 -15.73
N GLY A 338 13.60 -14.70 -15.77
CA GLY A 338 12.40 -13.97 -16.19
C GLY A 338 11.25 -13.90 -15.18
N LEU A 339 11.34 -14.55 -14.02
CA LEU A 339 10.30 -14.48 -13.01
C LEU A 339 10.63 -13.43 -11.91
N VAL A 340 9.67 -12.58 -11.60
CA VAL A 340 9.70 -11.72 -10.40
C VAL A 340 8.44 -11.93 -9.58
N ASN A 341 8.59 -12.18 -8.27
CA ASN A 341 7.50 -12.30 -7.34
C ASN A 341 7.45 -11.10 -6.38
N LEU A 342 6.26 -10.55 -6.15
CA LEU A 342 6.00 -9.47 -5.22
C LEU A 342 5.16 -10.00 -4.05
N PHE A 343 5.79 -10.24 -2.90
CA PHE A 343 5.13 -10.75 -1.71
C PHE A 343 5.10 -9.71 -0.59
N GLY A 344 4.00 -9.69 0.17
CA GLY A 344 3.87 -8.81 1.33
C GLY A 344 3.84 -7.32 0.98
N ILE A 345 3.37 -6.95 -0.22
CA ILE A 345 3.24 -5.55 -0.63
C ILE A 345 1.99 -4.96 0.02
N GLU A 346 2.12 -4.58 1.27
CA GLU A 346 1.14 -3.83 2.06
C GLU A 346 1.47 -2.33 2.10
N SER A 347 1.01 -1.57 3.12
CA SER A 347 1.48 -0.19 3.32
C SER A 347 3.02 -0.18 3.52
N PRO A 348 3.72 0.69 2.78
CA PRO A 348 3.30 1.81 1.94
C PRO A 348 3.20 1.51 0.43
N GLY A 349 2.71 0.36 0.01
CA GLY A 349 2.69 -0.10 -1.38
C GLY A 349 2.07 0.88 -2.38
N LEU A 350 0.98 1.56 -2.00
CA LEU A 350 0.37 2.60 -2.84
C LEU A 350 1.36 3.74 -3.13
N THR A 351 1.94 4.32 -2.08
CA THR A 351 2.94 5.39 -2.22
C THR A 351 4.17 4.93 -2.99
N SER A 352 4.58 3.68 -2.77
CA SER A 352 5.78 3.10 -3.37
C SER A 352 5.58 2.57 -4.79
N SER A 353 4.35 2.54 -5.30
CA SER A 353 3.99 1.77 -6.51
C SER A 353 4.86 2.11 -7.73
N LEU A 354 5.05 3.40 -8.03
CA LEU A 354 5.89 3.84 -9.15
C LEU A 354 7.37 3.45 -8.96
N ALA A 355 7.89 3.57 -7.75
CA ALA A 355 9.26 3.18 -7.42
C ALA A 355 9.44 1.66 -7.45
N ILE A 356 8.42 0.88 -7.05
CA ILE A 356 8.39 -0.59 -7.21
C ILE A 356 8.43 -0.94 -8.70
N GLY A 357 7.66 -0.25 -9.54
CA GLY A 357 7.68 -0.45 -10.99
C GLY A 357 9.07 -0.31 -11.60
N GLU A 358 9.78 0.79 -11.27
CA GLU A 358 11.16 0.98 -11.72
C GLU A 358 12.13 -0.08 -11.17
N HIS A 359 11.98 -0.44 -9.90
CA HIS A 359 12.82 -1.46 -9.27
C HIS A 359 12.65 -2.83 -9.93
N VAL A 360 11.42 -3.25 -10.20
CA VAL A 360 11.14 -4.52 -10.92
C VAL A 360 11.69 -4.48 -12.34
N ALA A 361 11.51 -3.37 -13.04
CA ALA A 361 12.06 -3.22 -14.39
C ALA A 361 13.60 -3.30 -14.42
N GLN A 362 14.29 -2.84 -13.37
CA GLN A 362 15.73 -3.01 -13.21
C GLN A 362 16.14 -4.46 -12.96
N LEU A 363 15.40 -5.18 -12.09
CA LEU A 363 15.64 -6.61 -11.82
C LEU A 363 15.53 -7.46 -13.09
N LEU A 364 14.55 -7.17 -13.94
CA LEU A 364 14.33 -7.90 -15.20
C LEU A 364 15.31 -7.55 -16.32
N ARG A 365 16.04 -6.43 -16.23
CA ARG A 365 17.14 -6.11 -17.18
C ARG A 365 18.43 -6.82 -16.83
N ALA A 366 18.67 -7.07 -15.55
CA ALA A 366 19.90 -7.67 -15.04
C ALA A 366 19.89 -9.21 -15.12
N ALA A 367 18.77 -9.81 -15.50
CA ALA A 367 18.52 -11.24 -15.61
C ALA A 367 18.48 -11.68 -17.08
#